data_58df7f2b07b7b1871427a6b19872d990
#
_entry.id   58df7f2b07b7b1871427a6b19872d990
#
_cell.length_a   1.000
_cell.length_b   1.000
_cell.length_c   1.000
_cell.angle_alpha   90.00
_cell.angle_beta   90.00
_cell.angle_gamma   90.00
#
_symmetry.space_group_name_H-M   'P 1'
#
loop_
_entity.id
_entity.type
_entity.pdbx_description
1 polymer ?
#
loop_
_entity_poly.entity_id
_entity_poly.type
_entity_poly.pdbx_seq_one_letter_code
_entity_poly.pdbx_strand_id
1 'polypeptide(L)'
;MKYMNHIKLGLLAVTFACAGTVFTSCEDDITINAVNTEKLDTVDGVYGYVRSAAGARELTSISLFGDKAGTGHLYFELSKAAEKDITVTFKVDATALEVYNAAHGTSYAMYPADKLSLANGGTVTVKTGEKKSGAVELTINAGGSIGSTYAVAVSATANDGVAVSANNQTYIYLVKPLAAVPDSKKGDVR
;
A
#
# COMPACT_ATOMS: atom_id res chain seq x y z
N MET A 1 44.09 -33.82 70.51
CA MET A 1 42.79 -33.17 70.60
C MET A 1 42.68 -32.21 69.43
N LYS A 2 42.03 -32.69 68.38
CA LYS A 2 40.69 -32.30 67.96
C LYS A 2 40.59 -30.77 67.63
N TYR A 3 40.49 -30.37 66.39
CA TYR A 3 39.27 -30.40 65.63
C TYR A 3 39.55 -30.23 64.12
N MET A 4 39.08 -31.15 63.34
CA MET A 4 38.93 -31.04 61.89
C MET A 4 37.79 -30.11 61.62
N ASN A 5 38.06 -28.99 60.93
CA ASN A 5 37.02 -28.18 60.33
C ASN A 5 36.94 -28.50 58.85
N HIS A 6 35.89 -29.18 58.49
CA HIS A 6 35.47 -29.42 57.10
C HIS A 6 35.09 -28.12 56.45
N ILE A 7 35.96 -27.60 55.59
CA ILE A 7 35.58 -26.56 54.64
C ILE A 7 34.79 -27.27 53.58
N LYS A 8 33.47 -27.13 53.63
CA LYS A 8 32.59 -27.51 52.56
C LYS A 8 32.86 -26.59 51.41
N LEU A 9 33.54 -27.10 50.40
CA LEU A 9 33.70 -26.46 49.12
C LEU A 9 32.31 -26.42 48.46
N GLY A 10 31.63 -25.30 48.64
CA GLY A 10 30.38 -25.00 47.93
C GLY A 10 30.72 -24.82 46.48
N LEU A 11 30.41 -25.84 45.70
CA LEU A 11 30.42 -25.77 44.24
C LEU A 11 29.32 -24.77 43.81
N LEU A 12 29.72 -23.53 43.58
CA LEU A 12 28.84 -22.53 43.03
C LEU A 12 28.69 -22.89 41.55
N ALA A 13 27.67 -23.69 41.27
CA ALA A 13 27.21 -23.89 39.91
C ALA A 13 26.63 -22.55 39.43
N VAL A 14 27.45 -21.75 38.78
CA VAL A 14 26.98 -20.64 37.97
C VAL A 14 26.29 -21.27 36.78
N THR A 15 25.00 -21.49 36.91
CA THR A 15 24.14 -21.70 35.76
C THR A 15 24.13 -20.40 34.98
N PHE A 16 24.95 -20.35 33.95
CA PHE A 16 24.84 -19.37 32.87
C PHE A 16 23.51 -19.66 32.21
N ALA A 17 22.46 -19.04 32.74
CA ALA A 17 21.24 -18.91 32.00
C ALA A 17 21.61 -18.08 30.78
N CYS A 18 21.95 -18.75 29.69
CA CYS A 18 21.83 -18.16 28.37
C CYS A 18 20.37 -17.74 28.24
N ALA A 19 20.08 -16.52 28.67
CA ALA A 19 18.93 -15.81 28.18
C ALA A 19 19.20 -15.70 26.68
N GLY A 20 18.78 -16.72 25.95
CA GLY A 20 18.56 -16.63 24.55
C GLY A 20 17.58 -15.48 24.38
N THR A 21 18.10 -14.31 24.08
CA THR A 21 17.30 -13.27 23.49
C THR A 21 16.85 -13.84 22.17
N VAL A 22 15.72 -14.51 22.20
CA VAL A 22 14.95 -14.82 21.02
C VAL A 22 14.66 -13.46 20.44
N PHE A 23 15.38 -13.13 19.38
CA PHE A 23 15.02 -12.00 18.53
C PHE A 23 13.72 -12.36 17.80
N THR A 24 12.63 -12.37 18.55
CA THR A 24 11.27 -12.49 17.99
C THR A 24 10.75 -11.15 17.49
N SER A 25 11.63 -10.14 17.41
CA SER A 25 11.20 -8.80 17.04
C SER A 25 10.99 -8.57 15.54
N CYS A 26 11.34 -9.54 14.69
CA CYS A 26 11.16 -9.36 13.25
C CYS A 26 9.88 -10.00 12.69
N GLU A 27 9.21 -10.85 13.44
CA GLU A 27 7.95 -11.45 12.95
C GLU A 27 6.72 -10.59 13.27
N ASP A 28 6.76 -9.86 14.39
CA ASP A 28 5.61 -9.03 14.77
C ASP A 28 5.47 -7.74 13.92
N ASP A 29 6.58 -7.18 13.44
CA ASP A 29 6.55 -5.99 12.58
C ASP A 29 6.05 -6.29 11.16
N ILE A 30 6.16 -7.52 10.71
CA ILE A 30 5.62 -7.95 9.41
C ILE A 30 4.12 -8.20 9.51
N THR A 31 3.61 -8.53 10.69
CA THR A 31 2.18 -8.76 10.91
C THR A 31 1.37 -7.48 11.09
N ILE A 32 1.99 -6.35 11.38
CA ILE A 32 1.29 -5.06 11.56
C ILE A 32 0.80 -4.49 10.21
N ASN A 33 1.50 -4.75 9.11
CA ASN A 33 1.09 -4.36 7.75
C ASN A 33 0.65 -5.54 6.87
N ALA A 34 0.87 -6.74 7.30
CA ALA A 34 0.18 -7.87 6.73
C ALA A 34 -1.22 -7.88 7.35
N VAL A 35 -2.25 -7.90 6.53
CA VAL A 35 -3.54 -8.43 6.94
C VAL A 35 -3.22 -9.61 7.85
N ASN A 36 -3.59 -9.53 9.13
CA ASN A 36 -3.30 -10.58 10.09
C ASN A 36 -3.83 -11.91 9.52
N THR A 37 -2.93 -12.69 8.94
CA THR A 37 -3.30 -13.91 8.22
C THR A 37 -3.91 -14.94 9.17
N GLU A 38 -3.55 -14.91 10.45
CA GLU A 38 -4.17 -15.75 11.47
C GLU A 38 -5.64 -15.39 11.71
N LYS A 39 -5.98 -14.09 11.62
CA LYS A 39 -7.39 -13.67 11.65
C LYS A 39 -8.11 -13.94 10.31
N LEU A 40 -7.39 -13.97 9.19
CA LEU A 40 -7.99 -14.32 7.88
C LEU A 40 -8.36 -15.79 7.80
N ASP A 41 -7.60 -16.67 8.43
CA ASP A 41 -7.93 -18.10 8.47
C ASP A 41 -9.12 -18.42 9.40
N THR A 42 -9.44 -17.52 10.34
CA THR A 42 -10.56 -17.67 11.27
C THR A 42 -11.79 -16.87 10.87
N VAL A 43 -11.72 -16.02 9.85
CA VAL A 43 -12.86 -15.24 9.38
C VAL A 43 -13.44 -15.92 8.14
N ASP A 44 -14.62 -16.48 8.29
CA ASP A 44 -15.43 -16.97 7.16
C ASP A 44 -15.84 -15.78 6.30
N GLY A 45 -14.99 -15.43 5.31
CA GLY A 45 -15.28 -14.31 4.42
C GLY A 45 -14.24 -14.14 3.31
N VAL A 46 -14.65 -13.43 2.26
CA VAL A 46 -13.77 -12.96 1.19
C VAL A 46 -13.37 -11.53 1.52
N TYR A 47 -12.08 -11.28 1.58
CA TYR A 47 -11.52 -9.94 1.79
C TYR A 47 -10.89 -9.42 0.52
N GLY A 48 -11.05 -8.13 0.30
CA GLY A 48 -10.47 -7.45 -0.84
C GLY A 48 -9.51 -6.35 -0.45
N TYR A 49 -8.59 -6.02 -1.34
CA TYR A 49 -7.60 -4.96 -1.18
C TYR A 49 -7.21 -4.35 -2.52
N VAL A 50 -6.78 -3.09 -2.48
CA VAL A 50 -6.33 -2.35 -3.66
C VAL A 50 -4.87 -2.65 -3.94
N ARG A 51 -4.53 -2.84 -5.21
CA ARG A 51 -3.18 -2.99 -5.72
C ARG A 51 -2.92 -2.06 -6.91
N SER A 52 -1.68 -1.64 -7.05
CA SER A 52 -1.21 -0.94 -8.24
C SER A 52 -0.42 -1.86 -9.16
N ALA A 53 -0.46 -1.59 -10.45
CA ALA A 53 0.37 -2.28 -11.46
C ALA A 53 1.88 -2.10 -11.21
N ALA A 54 2.28 -1.03 -10.52
CA ALA A 54 3.68 -0.77 -10.18
C ALA A 54 4.25 -1.72 -9.12
N GLY A 55 3.44 -2.63 -8.56
CA GLY A 55 3.86 -3.58 -7.53
C GLY A 55 4.11 -2.97 -6.15
N ALA A 56 4.05 -1.64 -6.02
CA ALA A 56 4.12 -0.97 -4.73
C ALA A 56 2.84 -1.22 -3.94
N ARG A 57 2.93 -1.33 -2.62
CA ARG A 57 1.78 -1.68 -1.78
C ARG A 57 0.85 -0.50 -1.51
N GLU A 58 1.40 0.71 -1.33
CA GLU A 58 0.62 1.84 -0.83
C GLU A 58 0.80 3.11 -1.66
N LEU A 59 1.94 3.28 -2.33
CA LEU A 59 2.30 4.54 -2.96
C LEU A 59 3.15 4.36 -4.21
N THR A 60 2.87 5.18 -5.23
CA THR A 60 3.68 5.29 -6.46
C THR A 60 3.76 6.74 -6.91
N SER A 61 4.88 7.13 -7.50
CA SER A 61 5.07 8.48 -8.06
C SER A 61 4.83 8.49 -9.58
N ILE A 62 4.10 9.50 -10.04
CA ILE A 62 3.85 9.79 -11.46
C ILE A 62 4.37 11.20 -11.75
N SER A 63 5.28 11.31 -12.72
CA SER A 63 5.79 12.60 -13.19
C SER A 63 5.05 13.04 -14.44
N LEU A 64 4.55 14.27 -14.44
CA LEU A 64 3.87 14.88 -15.58
C LEU A 64 4.82 15.88 -16.25
N PHE A 65 5.17 15.68 -17.49
CA PHE A 65 6.09 16.52 -18.24
C PHE A 65 5.33 17.48 -19.18
N GLY A 66 5.40 18.77 -18.88
CA GLY A 66 4.68 19.79 -19.66
C GLY A 66 3.16 19.58 -19.57
N ASP A 67 2.55 19.45 -20.72
CA ASP A 67 1.10 19.23 -20.90
C ASP A 67 0.70 17.77 -21.07
N LYS A 68 1.65 16.83 -20.93
CA LYS A 68 1.37 15.40 -21.07
C LYS A 68 0.66 14.85 -19.85
N ALA A 69 -0.36 14.05 -20.09
CA ALA A 69 -1.03 13.28 -19.06
C ALA A 69 -0.16 12.12 -18.57
N GLY A 70 -0.37 11.73 -17.32
CA GLY A 70 0.15 10.50 -16.72
C GLY A 70 -0.96 9.50 -16.47
N THR A 71 -0.60 8.22 -16.33
CA THR A 71 -1.57 7.16 -16.04
C THR A 71 -1.12 6.31 -14.87
N GLY A 72 -2.08 5.89 -14.05
CA GLY A 72 -1.93 4.88 -13.02
C GLY A 72 -2.91 3.73 -13.27
N HIS A 73 -2.56 2.53 -12.85
CA HIS A 73 -3.41 1.35 -13.01
C HIS A 73 -3.65 0.72 -11.65
N LEU A 74 -4.90 0.52 -11.32
CA LEU A 74 -5.37 -0.06 -10.07
C LEU A 74 -6.06 -1.39 -10.34
N TYR A 75 -5.90 -2.30 -9.41
CA TYR A 75 -6.56 -3.60 -9.39
C TYR A 75 -7.18 -3.82 -8.02
N PHE A 76 -8.21 -4.66 -7.99
CA PHE A 76 -8.75 -5.17 -6.75
C PHE A 76 -8.42 -6.65 -6.65
N GLU A 77 -7.80 -7.06 -5.55
CA GLU A 77 -7.46 -8.45 -5.30
C GLU A 77 -8.25 -9.00 -4.11
N LEU A 78 -8.59 -10.28 -4.18
CA LEU A 78 -9.33 -11.01 -3.16
C LEU A 78 -8.43 -12.03 -2.46
N SER A 79 -8.70 -12.26 -1.19
CA SER A 79 -8.03 -13.30 -0.40
C SER A 79 -8.30 -14.71 -0.93
N LYS A 80 -9.50 -14.93 -1.46
CA LYS A 80 -9.96 -16.20 -2.07
C LYS A 80 -10.55 -15.93 -3.45
N ALA A 81 -10.69 -16.95 -4.29
CA ALA A 81 -11.39 -16.82 -5.57
C ALA A 81 -12.85 -16.42 -5.33
N ALA A 82 -13.37 -15.55 -6.19
CA ALA A 82 -14.74 -15.09 -6.13
C ALA A 82 -15.72 -16.26 -6.42
N GLU A 83 -16.69 -16.49 -5.55
CA GLU A 83 -17.74 -17.48 -5.76
C GLU A 83 -18.83 -16.98 -6.72
N LYS A 84 -18.94 -15.67 -6.87
CA LYS A 84 -19.82 -14.95 -7.78
C LYS A 84 -19.14 -13.70 -8.30
N ASP A 85 -19.69 -13.07 -9.32
CA ASP A 85 -19.18 -11.78 -9.82
C ASP A 85 -19.28 -10.71 -8.71
N ILE A 86 -18.16 -10.04 -8.42
CA ILE A 86 -18.07 -9.00 -7.41
C ILE A 86 -17.79 -7.68 -8.10
N THR A 87 -18.70 -6.73 -7.93
CA THR A 87 -18.54 -5.38 -8.45
C THR A 87 -17.74 -4.53 -7.46
N VAL A 88 -16.68 -3.88 -7.95
CA VAL A 88 -15.82 -2.99 -7.19
C VAL A 88 -15.89 -1.60 -7.78
N THR A 89 -15.98 -0.60 -6.93
CA THR A 89 -15.97 0.81 -7.33
C THR A 89 -14.77 1.52 -6.70
N PHE A 90 -13.91 2.05 -7.53
CA PHE A 90 -12.83 2.95 -7.15
C PHE A 90 -13.31 4.39 -7.20
N LYS A 91 -12.88 5.21 -6.26
CA LYS A 91 -13.16 6.64 -6.25
C LYS A 91 -11.93 7.45 -5.83
N VAL A 92 -11.78 8.63 -6.37
CA VAL A 92 -10.84 9.62 -5.83
C VAL A 92 -11.38 10.11 -4.50
N ASP A 93 -10.56 10.10 -3.45
CA ASP A 93 -11.01 10.26 -2.06
C ASP A 93 -10.10 11.22 -1.29
N ALA A 94 -10.52 12.47 -1.18
CA ALA A 94 -9.77 13.49 -0.46
C ALA A 94 -9.66 13.17 1.06
N THR A 95 -10.72 12.61 1.64
CA THR A 95 -10.71 12.23 3.08
C THR A 95 -9.68 11.12 3.35
N ALA A 96 -9.55 10.17 2.43
CA ALA A 96 -8.52 9.13 2.54
C ALA A 96 -7.10 9.72 2.46
N LEU A 97 -6.88 10.80 1.70
CA LEU A 97 -5.61 11.52 1.69
C LEU A 97 -5.34 12.24 3.03
N GLU A 98 -6.35 12.84 3.63
CA GLU A 98 -6.20 13.47 4.95
C GLU A 98 -5.80 12.44 6.02
N VAL A 99 -6.45 11.28 6.01
CA VAL A 99 -6.10 10.15 6.91
C VAL A 99 -4.66 9.68 6.66
N TYR A 100 -4.27 9.52 5.40
CA TYR A 100 -2.90 9.16 5.04
C TYR A 100 -1.88 10.18 5.54
N ASN A 101 -2.11 11.47 5.28
CA ASN A 101 -1.23 12.55 5.73
C ASN A 101 -1.05 12.54 7.25
N ALA A 102 -2.14 12.38 7.99
CA ALA A 102 -2.10 12.32 9.46
C ALA A 102 -1.31 11.11 9.96
N ALA A 103 -1.51 9.94 9.37
CA ALA A 103 -0.84 8.70 9.75
C ALA A 103 0.68 8.70 9.47
N HIS A 104 1.11 9.40 8.40
CA HIS A 104 2.50 9.40 7.95
C HIS A 104 3.25 10.72 8.24
N GLY A 105 2.62 11.68 8.92
CA GLY A 105 3.22 12.99 9.20
C GLY A 105 3.54 13.78 7.94
N THR A 106 2.77 13.58 6.86
CA THR A 106 2.91 14.29 5.58
C THR A 106 1.84 15.36 5.43
N SER A 107 2.01 16.23 4.44
CA SER A 107 1.07 17.34 4.15
C SER A 107 0.85 17.51 2.65
N TYR A 108 0.71 16.41 1.93
CA TYR A 108 0.45 16.46 0.49
C TYR A 108 -0.89 17.15 0.21
N ALA A 109 -0.88 18.12 -0.69
CA ALA A 109 -2.09 18.69 -1.25
C ALA A 109 -2.71 17.72 -2.26
N MET A 110 -4.04 17.68 -2.29
CA MET A 110 -4.77 16.91 -3.30
C MET A 110 -4.51 17.51 -4.69
N TYR A 111 -4.28 16.65 -5.68
CA TYR A 111 -4.21 17.08 -7.08
C TYR A 111 -5.59 17.59 -7.55
N PRO A 112 -5.67 18.61 -8.44
CA PRO A 112 -6.95 19.17 -8.88
C PRO A 112 -7.90 18.10 -9.41
N ALA A 113 -9.11 18.02 -8.83
CA ALA A 113 -10.06 16.94 -9.14
C ALA A 113 -10.56 16.97 -10.58
N ASP A 114 -10.66 18.15 -11.19
CA ASP A 114 -11.05 18.34 -12.59
C ASP A 114 -10.01 17.80 -13.60
N LYS A 115 -8.82 17.47 -13.12
CA LYS A 115 -7.73 16.88 -13.91
C LYS A 115 -7.65 15.36 -13.78
N LEU A 116 -8.53 14.75 -13.01
CA LEU A 116 -8.53 13.32 -12.71
C LEU A 116 -9.73 12.63 -13.37
N SER A 117 -9.49 11.45 -13.94
CA SER A 117 -10.56 10.59 -14.41
C SER A 117 -10.23 9.11 -14.20
N LEU A 118 -11.22 8.35 -13.81
CA LEU A 118 -11.14 6.90 -13.70
C LEU A 118 -11.88 6.26 -14.87
N ALA A 119 -11.24 5.30 -15.53
CA ALA A 119 -11.86 4.53 -16.60
C ALA A 119 -13.14 3.85 -16.09
N ASN A 120 -14.17 3.78 -16.91
CA ASN A 120 -15.48 3.19 -16.59
C ASN A 120 -16.11 3.77 -15.31
N GLY A 121 -15.86 5.04 -14.99
CA GLY A 121 -16.32 5.65 -13.74
C GLY A 121 -15.76 4.99 -12.48
N GLY A 122 -14.61 4.31 -12.58
CA GLY A 122 -13.98 3.58 -11.49
C GLY A 122 -14.55 2.19 -11.25
N THR A 123 -15.49 1.71 -12.06
CA THR A 123 -16.16 0.41 -11.82
C THR A 123 -15.46 -0.72 -12.56
N VAL A 124 -15.26 -1.85 -11.87
CA VAL A 124 -14.69 -3.08 -12.41
C VAL A 124 -15.33 -4.29 -11.73
N THR A 125 -15.27 -5.44 -12.38
CA THR A 125 -15.79 -6.69 -11.83
C THR A 125 -14.67 -7.71 -11.64
N VAL A 126 -14.58 -8.31 -10.46
CA VAL A 126 -13.85 -9.56 -10.26
C VAL A 126 -14.80 -10.68 -10.64
N LYS A 127 -14.43 -11.46 -11.67
CA LYS A 127 -15.26 -12.52 -12.19
C LYS A 127 -15.26 -13.75 -11.28
N THR A 128 -16.35 -14.49 -11.31
CA THR A 128 -16.46 -15.80 -10.65
C THR A 128 -15.25 -16.68 -10.97
N GLY A 129 -14.62 -17.24 -9.95
CA GLY A 129 -13.40 -18.07 -10.06
C GLY A 129 -12.10 -17.27 -10.07
N GLU A 130 -12.14 -15.96 -10.26
CA GLU A 130 -10.97 -15.08 -10.27
C GLU A 130 -10.68 -14.54 -8.87
N LYS A 131 -9.38 -14.20 -8.63
CA LYS A 131 -8.93 -13.49 -7.43
C LYS A 131 -8.63 -12.02 -7.69
N LYS A 132 -8.60 -11.59 -8.95
CA LYS A 132 -8.16 -10.26 -9.33
C LYS A 132 -9.07 -9.66 -10.37
N SER A 133 -9.34 -8.36 -10.24
CA SER A 133 -10.07 -7.61 -11.26
C SER A 133 -9.22 -7.31 -12.49
N GLY A 134 -9.84 -6.88 -13.57
CA GLY A 134 -9.18 -6.11 -14.60
C GLY A 134 -8.59 -4.82 -14.04
N ALA A 135 -7.73 -4.15 -14.83
CA ALA A 135 -7.17 -2.85 -14.47
C ALA A 135 -8.23 -1.75 -14.58
N VAL A 136 -8.24 -0.85 -13.61
CA VAL A 136 -8.89 0.47 -13.72
C VAL A 136 -7.80 1.50 -13.93
N GLU A 137 -7.84 2.20 -15.04
CA GLU A 137 -6.92 3.28 -15.35
C GLU A 137 -7.36 4.57 -14.67
N LEU A 138 -6.41 5.19 -13.95
CA LEU A 138 -6.50 6.58 -13.49
C LEU A 138 -5.72 7.44 -14.46
N THR A 139 -6.40 8.32 -15.19
CA THR A 139 -5.78 9.35 -16.02
C THR A 139 -5.60 10.62 -15.20
N ILE A 140 -4.39 11.19 -15.24
CA ILE A 140 -4.00 12.41 -14.56
C ILE A 140 -3.58 13.42 -15.63
N ASN A 141 -4.45 14.36 -15.96
CA ASN A 141 -4.15 15.40 -16.94
C ASN A 141 -3.20 16.45 -16.35
N ALA A 142 -2.49 17.13 -17.24
CA ALA A 142 -1.57 18.19 -16.82
C ALA A 142 -2.28 19.28 -16.00
N GLY A 143 -1.63 19.73 -14.96
CA GLY A 143 -2.12 20.74 -14.03
C GLY A 143 -1.20 20.87 -12.81
N GLY A 144 -1.62 21.70 -11.86
CA GLY A 144 -0.81 21.97 -10.67
C GLY A 144 0.43 22.83 -10.96
N SER A 145 1.13 23.21 -9.92
CA SER A 145 2.33 24.03 -10.00
C SER A 145 3.56 23.17 -10.25
N ILE A 146 4.38 23.55 -11.25
CA ILE A 146 5.65 22.89 -11.56
C ILE A 146 6.54 22.89 -10.31
N GLY A 147 7.16 21.75 -10.02
CA GLY A 147 8.05 21.55 -8.87
C GLY A 147 7.34 21.23 -7.56
N SER A 148 6.02 21.32 -7.50
CA SER A 148 5.24 20.87 -6.34
C SER A 148 5.01 19.36 -6.39
N THR A 149 4.77 18.75 -5.22
CA THR A 149 4.33 17.36 -5.11
C THR A 149 2.91 17.35 -4.57
N TYR A 150 2.02 16.76 -5.32
CA TYR A 150 0.63 16.51 -4.95
C TYR A 150 0.41 15.03 -4.70
N ALA A 151 -0.74 14.69 -4.13
CA ALA A 151 -1.17 13.31 -4.02
C ALA A 151 -2.58 13.12 -4.59
N VAL A 152 -2.84 11.91 -5.07
CA VAL A 152 -4.17 11.42 -5.43
C VAL A 152 -4.41 10.16 -4.64
N ALA A 153 -5.34 10.20 -3.68
CA ALA A 153 -5.80 9.01 -2.98
C ALA A 153 -6.96 8.41 -3.76
N VAL A 154 -6.91 7.10 -3.99
CA VAL A 154 -8.00 6.33 -4.60
C VAL A 154 -8.39 5.23 -3.64
N SER A 155 -9.64 5.25 -3.19
CA SER A 155 -10.22 4.21 -2.33
C SER A 155 -11.13 3.28 -3.13
N ALA A 156 -11.32 2.07 -2.64
CA ALA A 156 -12.21 1.09 -3.23
C ALA A 156 -13.29 0.62 -2.27
N THR A 157 -14.46 0.35 -2.82
CA THR A 157 -15.55 -0.35 -2.14
C THR A 157 -15.96 -1.54 -2.98
N ALA A 158 -16.40 -2.62 -2.34
CA ALA A 158 -16.91 -3.80 -3.02
C ALA A 158 -18.34 -4.07 -2.57
N ASN A 159 -19.15 -4.66 -3.46
CA ASN A 159 -20.50 -5.12 -3.11
C ASN A 159 -20.50 -6.57 -2.58
N ASP A 160 -21.68 -7.10 -2.37
CA ASP A 160 -21.93 -8.52 -2.08
C ASP A 160 -21.29 -9.07 -0.79
N GLY A 161 -21.12 -8.22 0.21
CA GLY A 161 -20.60 -8.62 1.52
C GLY A 161 -19.09 -8.84 1.57
N VAL A 162 -18.37 -8.44 0.51
CA VAL A 162 -16.91 -8.46 0.53
C VAL A 162 -16.39 -7.31 1.39
N ALA A 163 -15.73 -7.65 2.49
CA ALA A 163 -15.06 -6.67 3.32
C ALA A 163 -13.78 -6.17 2.62
N VAL A 164 -13.61 -4.86 2.52
CA VAL A 164 -12.34 -4.28 2.05
C VAL A 164 -11.44 -4.02 3.24
N SER A 165 -10.20 -4.48 3.16
CA SER A 165 -9.21 -4.31 4.22
C SER A 165 -8.99 -2.83 4.52
N ALA A 166 -9.25 -2.40 5.75
CA ALA A 166 -9.11 -1.00 6.15
C ALA A 166 -7.71 -0.43 5.89
N ASN A 167 -6.69 -1.26 5.99
CA ASN A 167 -5.30 -0.86 5.77
C ASN A 167 -4.91 -0.82 4.28
N ASN A 168 -5.66 -1.48 3.41
CA ASN A 168 -5.35 -1.60 1.98
C ASN A 168 -6.55 -1.24 1.08
N GLN A 169 -7.49 -0.45 1.59
CA GLN A 169 -8.61 0.06 0.80
C GLN A 169 -8.26 1.28 -0.06
N THR A 170 -7.12 1.91 0.21
CA THR A 170 -6.67 3.14 -0.43
C THR A 170 -5.31 2.95 -1.05
N TYR A 171 -5.11 3.56 -2.22
CA TYR A 171 -3.82 3.67 -2.89
C TYR A 171 -3.50 5.12 -3.15
N ILE A 172 -2.23 5.51 -2.96
CA ILE A 172 -1.75 6.88 -3.13
C ILE A 172 -0.86 6.99 -4.37
N TYR A 173 -1.19 7.92 -5.25
CA TYR A 173 -0.29 8.36 -6.32
C TYR A 173 0.29 9.73 -5.96
N LEU A 174 1.62 9.83 -5.86
CA LEU A 174 2.29 11.13 -5.80
C LEU A 174 2.44 11.68 -7.20
N VAL A 175 1.93 12.87 -7.44
CA VAL A 175 1.94 13.53 -8.75
C VAL A 175 2.93 14.70 -8.73
N LYS A 176 3.88 14.68 -9.65
CA LYS A 176 4.93 15.70 -9.77
C LYS A 176 4.85 16.38 -11.14
N PRO A 177 4.21 17.56 -11.23
CA PRO A 177 4.28 18.37 -12.44
C PRO A 177 5.70 18.87 -12.67
N LEU A 178 6.22 18.63 -13.86
CA LEU A 178 7.57 19.00 -14.29
C LEU A 178 7.50 19.83 -15.56
N ALA A 179 8.53 20.66 -15.79
CA ALA A 179 8.64 21.40 -17.04
C ALA A 179 8.70 20.42 -18.25
N ALA A 180 8.21 20.88 -19.38
CA ALA A 180 8.41 20.15 -20.62
C ALA A 180 9.92 19.95 -20.88
N VAL A 181 10.30 18.73 -21.26
CA VAL A 181 11.66 18.49 -21.76
C VAL A 181 11.75 19.17 -23.12
N PRO A 182 12.66 20.15 -23.35
CA PRO A 182 12.84 20.75 -24.66
C PRO A 182 13.17 19.65 -25.66
N ASP A 183 12.49 19.63 -26.80
CA ASP A 183 12.94 18.82 -27.93
C ASP A 183 14.38 19.25 -28.24
N SER A 184 15.34 18.38 -27.97
CA SER A 184 16.70 18.62 -28.44
C SER A 184 16.57 18.73 -29.95
N LYS A 185 16.74 19.96 -30.49
CA LYS A 185 16.82 20.16 -31.93
C LYS A 185 17.85 19.15 -32.42
N LYS A 186 17.40 18.17 -33.21
CA LYS A 186 18.26 17.31 -34.00
C LYS A 186 19.18 18.26 -34.73
N GLY A 187 20.45 18.35 -34.29
CA GLY A 187 21.40 19.21 -34.96
C GLY A 187 21.43 18.84 -36.44
N ASP A 188 21.07 19.80 -37.24
CA ASP A 188 21.20 19.71 -38.68
C ASP A 188 22.70 19.58 -38.97
N VAL A 189 23.14 18.32 -39.11
CA VAL A 189 24.50 18.02 -39.55
C VAL A 189 24.52 18.25 -41.04
N ARG A 190 24.97 19.47 -41.41
CA ARG A 190 25.39 19.77 -42.79
C ARG A 190 26.75 19.15 -43.07
#